data_373c64a87c43bffb53e19b5705b5bcec
#
_entry.id   373c64a87c43bffb53e19b5705b5bcec
#
_cell.length_a   1.000
_cell.length_b   1.000
_cell.length_c   1.000
_cell.angle_alpha   90.00
_cell.angle_beta   90.00
_cell.angle_gamma   90.00
#
_symmetry.space_group_name_H-M   'P 1'
#
loop_
_entity.id
_entity.type
_entity.pdbx_description
1 polymer ?
#
loop_
_entity_poly.entity_id
_entity_poly.type
_entity_poly.pdbx_seq_one_letter_code
_entity_poly.pdbx_strand_id
1 'polypeptide(L)'
;FGQSAGGRSVKTLSASPLARGLFSKAIIMSASGLATASPSSSMSAYMSAFAPLTLEESEQQTKEVMDWAGLTDLDKMRAASTEFIFSLGSIYQSVTGKRTWMTTGAVSPMVDGYVLHESFDDAALNNNLANVPYMIGFTLNDMGNMAPGIADFCLNREQAGDKAYAYQFARPLPTDGRENVLKGAFHSSDLWYVFKSFKNSWRPWTEGDWDLSEVMLTAWTNFARFGDPNGQQGGQWAPYTSENPRFMIFRLDDNDAVNSEMGEPLRP
;
A
#
# COMPACT_ATOMS: atom_id res chain seq x y z
N PHE A 1 7.22 -6.63 4.93
CA PHE A 1 6.05 -5.75 5.12
C PHE A 1 6.36 -4.32 4.74
N GLY A 2 5.33 -3.59 4.36
CA GLY A 2 5.46 -2.17 4.07
C GLY A 2 4.11 -1.46 4.03
N GLN A 3 4.13 -0.15 4.30
CA GLN A 3 2.96 0.72 4.28
C GLN A 3 3.11 1.78 3.18
N SER A 4 2.01 2.11 2.47
CA SER A 4 1.99 3.13 1.42
C SER A 4 3.01 2.83 0.30
N ALA A 5 4.00 3.68 0.09
CA ALA A 5 5.11 3.43 -0.83
C ALA A 5 5.87 2.14 -0.48
N GLY A 6 6.06 1.84 0.83
CA GLY A 6 6.62 0.57 1.29
C GLY A 6 5.74 -0.62 0.94
N GLY A 7 4.42 -0.48 0.99
CA GLY A 7 3.48 -1.51 0.53
C GLY A 7 3.59 -1.76 -0.98
N ARG A 8 3.80 -0.71 -1.78
CA ARG A 8 4.14 -0.85 -3.21
C ARG A 8 5.46 -1.57 -3.42
N SER A 9 6.47 -1.30 -2.59
CA SER A 9 7.74 -2.05 -2.63
C SER A 9 7.53 -3.53 -2.35
N VAL A 10 6.67 -3.89 -1.39
CA VAL A 10 6.30 -5.29 -1.13
C VAL A 10 5.63 -5.92 -2.35
N LYS A 11 4.68 -5.22 -2.99
CA LYS A 11 4.04 -5.67 -4.25
C LYS A 11 5.10 -5.93 -5.33
N THR A 12 6.00 -4.99 -5.55
CA THR A 12 7.10 -5.10 -6.52
C THR A 12 7.98 -6.32 -6.24
N LEU A 13 8.41 -6.50 -4.99
CA LEU A 13 9.23 -7.67 -4.61
C LEU A 13 8.46 -8.98 -4.76
N SER A 14 7.14 -8.98 -4.52
CA SER A 14 6.31 -10.17 -4.71
C SER A 14 6.18 -10.57 -6.20
N ALA A 15 6.27 -9.61 -7.12
CA ALA A 15 6.25 -9.87 -8.57
C ALA A 15 7.63 -10.15 -9.15
N SER A 16 8.72 -9.78 -8.46
CA SER A 16 10.08 -9.94 -8.97
C SER A 16 10.55 -11.39 -8.90
N PRO A 17 10.98 -12.00 -10.01
CA PRO A 17 11.55 -13.34 -9.99
C PRO A 17 12.87 -13.41 -9.20
N LEU A 18 13.61 -12.30 -9.10
CA LEU A 18 14.86 -12.22 -8.32
C LEU A 18 14.64 -12.28 -6.82
N ALA A 19 13.45 -11.92 -6.34
CA ALA A 19 13.12 -11.95 -4.92
C ALA A 19 12.48 -13.28 -4.46
N ARG A 20 12.25 -14.22 -5.37
CA ARG A 20 11.65 -15.52 -5.04
C ARG A 20 12.55 -16.30 -4.08
N GLY A 21 11.93 -16.81 -3.00
CA GLY A 21 12.64 -17.56 -1.96
C GLY A 21 13.41 -16.69 -0.97
N LEU A 22 13.47 -15.35 -1.14
CA LEU A 22 14.14 -14.46 -0.20
C LEU A 22 13.23 -14.02 0.97
N PHE A 23 11.93 -14.25 0.87
CA PHE A 23 10.95 -14.00 1.92
C PHE A 23 9.89 -15.11 1.94
N SER A 24 9.24 -15.30 3.06
CA SER A 24 8.28 -16.38 3.28
C SER A 24 6.84 -15.89 3.50
N LYS A 25 6.61 -14.60 3.62
CA LYS A 25 5.31 -13.97 3.86
C LYS A 25 5.35 -12.51 3.40
N ALA A 26 4.20 -11.93 3.07
CA ALA A 26 4.11 -10.54 2.65
C ALA A 26 2.95 -9.81 3.35
N ILE A 27 3.21 -8.60 3.87
CA ILE A 27 2.18 -7.71 4.44
C ILE A 27 2.17 -6.42 3.64
N ILE A 28 1.03 -6.11 3.02
CA ILE A 28 0.80 -4.94 2.18
C ILE A 28 -0.18 -4.01 2.88
N MET A 29 0.29 -2.86 3.36
CA MET A 29 -0.51 -1.92 4.15
C MET A 29 -0.77 -0.66 3.33
N SER A 30 -2.04 -0.30 3.10
CA SER A 30 -2.46 0.93 2.41
C SER A 30 -1.77 1.16 1.07
N ALA A 31 -1.68 0.13 0.24
CA ALA A 31 -1.06 0.19 -1.09
C ALA A 31 -1.96 -0.41 -2.19
N SER A 32 -3.26 -0.51 -1.94
CA SER A 32 -4.27 -1.16 -2.77
C SER A 32 -3.98 -2.63 -3.07
N GLY A 33 -4.98 -3.33 -3.60
CA GLY A 33 -4.84 -4.67 -4.18
C GLY A 33 -4.57 -4.60 -5.68
N LEU A 34 -5.36 -5.32 -6.48
CA LEU A 34 -5.35 -5.21 -7.93
C LEU A 34 -6.05 -3.94 -8.40
N ALA A 35 -5.68 -3.46 -9.58
CA ALA A 35 -6.42 -2.39 -10.24
C ALA A 35 -7.83 -2.91 -10.59
N THR A 36 -8.86 -2.23 -10.10
CA THR A 36 -10.24 -2.59 -10.45
C THR A 36 -10.59 -2.12 -11.85
N ALA A 37 -11.39 -2.91 -12.56
CA ALA A 37 -11.84 -2.61 -13.92
C ALA A 37 -12.73 -1.36 -14.04
N SER A 38 -13.10 -0.73 -12.94
CA SER A 38 -13.96 0.47 -12.90
C SER A 38 -13.28 1.66 -12.24
N PRO A 39 -12.56 2.49 -12.98
CA PRO A 39 -11.98 3.71 -12.44
C PRO A 39 -13.05 4.80 -12.32
N SER A 40 -13.77 4.84 -11.20
CA SER A 40 -14.89 5.79 -11.03
C SER A 40 -14.56 7.04 -10.20
N SER A 41 -13.28 7.38 -9.99
CA SER A 41 -12.92 8.53 -9.15
C SER A 41 -11.64 9.23 -9.61
N SER A 42 -11.49 10.51 -9.24
CA SER A 42 -10.24 11.29 -9.39
C SER A 42 -9.02 10.59 -8.77
N MET A 43 -9.23 9.73 -7.78
CA MET A 43 -8.21 8.89 -7.17
C MET A 43 -7.71 7.82 -8.13
N SER A 44 -8.55 7.25 -8.99
CA SER A 44 -8.14 6.29 -10.01
C SER A 44 -7.19 6.94 -11.03
N ALA A 45 -7.45 8.18 -11.43
CA ALA A 45 -6.55 8.94 -12.31
C ALA A 45 -5.22 9.25 -11.60
N TYR A 46 -5.25 9.52 -10.29
CA TYR A 46 -4.04 9.69 -9.49
C TYR A 46 -3.26 8.38 -9.38
N MET A 47 -3.92 7.27 -9.09
CA MET A 47 -3.28 5.95 -8.98
C MET A 47 -2.76 5.44 -10.32
N SER A 48 -3.42 5.74 -11.44
CA SER A 48 -2.91 5.40 -12.78
C SER A 48 -1.60 6.13 -13.14
N ALA A 49 -1.36 7.29 -12.54
CA ALA A 49 -0.09 8.01 -12.69
C ALA A 49 1.10 7.28 -12.04
N PHE A 50 0.84 6.26 -11.23
CA PHE A 50 1.85 5.38 -10.62
C PHE A 50 1.85 3.97 -11.24
N ALA A 51 1.15 3.76 -12.36
CA ALA A 51 1.26 2.52 -13.09
C ALA A 51 2.72 2.32 -13.54
N PRO A 52 3.26 1.11 -13.43
CA PRO A 52 4.61 0.83 -13.89
C PRO A 52 4.74 1.14 -15.38
N LEU A 53 5.73 1.94 -15.72
CA LEU A 53 6.14 2.14 -17.12
C LEU A 53 7.07 1.00 -17.54
N THR A 54 7.17 0.77 -18.82
CA THR A 54 8.29 0.00 -19.38
C THR A 54 9.58 0.82 -19.26
N LEU A 55 10.72 0.15 -19.31
CA LEU A 55 12.03 0.83 -19.32
C LEU A 55 12.11 1.81 -20.48
N GLU A 56 11.71 1.40 -21.70
CA GLU A 56 11.71 2.23 -22.90
C GLU A 56 10.86 3.50 -22.74
N GLU A 57 9.62 3.37 -22.22
CA GLU A 57 8.75 4.53 -21.98
C GLU A 57 9.35 5.49 -20.94
N SER A 58 9.96 4.95 -19.88
CA SER A 58 10.61 5.74 -18.84
C SER A 58 11.83 6.50 -19.37
N GLU A 59 12.67 5.83 -20.17
CA GLU A 59 13.86 6.44 -20.80
C GLU A 59 13.45 7.53 -21.80
N GLN A 60 12.42 7.27 -22.61
CA GLN A 60 11.92 8.25 -23.58
C GLN A 60 11.37 9.51 -22.89
N GLN A 61 10.55 9.35 -21.84
CA GLN A 61 10.03 10.49 -21.07
C GLN A 61 11.16 11.26 -20.38
N THR A 62 12.14 10.55 -19.83
CA THR A 62 13.31 11.17 -19.20
C THR A 62 14.11 11.98 -20.22
N LYS A 63 14.39 11.39 -21.37
CA LYS A 63 15.13 12.06 -22.44
C LYS A 63 14.41 13.33 -22.92
N GLU A 64 13.09 13.28 -23.10
CA GLU A 64 12.31 14.45 -23.51
C GLU A 64 12.44 15.61 -22.51
N VAL A 65 12.34 15.34 -21.22
CA VAL A 65 12.48 16.36 -20.17
C VAL A 65 13.91 16.89 -20.07
N MET A 66 14.91 16.01 -20.14
CA MET A 66 16.31 16.39 -20.04
C MET A 66 16.78 17.20 -21.25
N ASP A 67 16.38 16.81 -22.47
CA ASP A 67 16.67 17.58 -23.68
C ASP A 67 16.03 18.98 -23.65
N TRP A 68 14.76 19.05 -23.21
CA TRP A 68 14.07 20.33 -23.02
C TRP A 68 14.80 21.26 -22.05
N ALA A 69 15.38 20.70 -20.98
CA ALA A 69 16.16 21.44 -20.00
C ALA A 69 17.60 21.75 -20.43
N GLY A 70 18.05 21.30 -21.60
CA GLY A 70 19.41 21.45 -22.08
C GLY A 70 20.42 20.50 -21.41
N LEU A 71 19.94 19.51 -20.67
CA LEU A 71 20.76 18.49 -19.97
C LEU A 71 21.00 17.29 -20.91
N THR A 72 21.73 17.53 -21.99
CA THR A 72 21.86 16.59 -23.13
C THR A 72 22.91 15.50 -22.94
N ASP A 73 23.70 15.60 -21.88
CA ASP A 73 24.74 14.64 -21.54
C ASP A 73 24.89 14.46 -20.03
N LEU A 74 25.59 13.41 -19.64
CA LEU A 74 25.72 13.02 -18.23
C LEU A 74 26.51 14.03 -17.40
N ASP A 75 27.46 14.74 -18.01
CA ASP A 75 28.27 15.73 -17.29
C ASP A 75 27.42 16.97 -16.95
N LYS A 76 26.55 17.42 -17.85
CA LYS A 76 25.59 18.48 -17.58
C LYS A 76 24.56 18.05 -16.50
N MET A 77 24.08 16.82 -16.57
CA MET A 77 23.17 16.29 -15.57
C MET A 77 23.81 16.24 -14.18
N ARG A 78 25.06 15.80 -14.09
CA ARG A 78 25.82 15.77 -12.82
C ARG A 78 26.19 17.17 -12.29
N ALA A 79 26.37 18.13 -13.16
CA ALA A 79 26.65 19.51 -12.79
C ALA A 79 25.41 20.30 -12.36
N ALA A 80 24.20 19.82 -12.66
CA ALA A 80 22.96 20.43 -12.26
C ALA A 80 22.74 20.25 -10.75
N SER A 81 22.15 21.26 -10.09
CA SER A 81 21.84 21.15 -8.65
C SER A 81 20.72 20.14 -8.40
N THR A 82 20.73 19.55 -7.22
CA THR A 82 19.70 18.62 -6.77
C THR A 82 18.29 19.27 -6.81
N GLU A 83 18.19 20.52 -6.37
CA GLU A 83 16.96 21.31 -6.35
C GLU A 83 16.39 21.49 -7.76
N PHE A 84 17.27 21.78 -8.74
CA PHE A 84 16.87 21.92 -10.14
C PHE A 84 16.34 20.59 -10.70
N ILE A 85 17.08 19.49 -10.52
CA ILE A 85 16.64 18.17 -10.97
C ILE A 85 15.30 17.77 -10.31
N PHE A 86 15.14 18.02 -9.02
CA PHE A 86 13.89 17.72 -8.30
C PHE A 86 12.69 18.53 -8.80
N SER A 87 12.89 19.79 -9.17
CA SER A 87 11.84 20.67 -9.67
C SER A 87 11.55 20.50 -11.17
N LEU A 88 12.43 19.83 -11.90
CA LEU A 88 12.43 19.79 -13.35
C LEU A 88 11.11 19.27 -13.94
N GLY A 89 10.57 18.18 -13.41
CA GLY A 89 9.30 17.62 -13.86
C GLY A 89 8.14 18.58 -13.70
N SER A 90 8.05 19.28 -12.56
CA SER A 90 7.00 20.28 -12.30
C SER A 90 7.15 21.51 -13.19
N ILE A 91 8.37 21.99 -13.42
CA ILE A 91 8.66 23.11 -14.34
C ILE A 91 8.28 22.70 -15.77
N TYR A 92 8.71 21.54 -16.22
CA TYR A 92 8.37 21.01 -17.54
C TYR A 92 6.86 20.97 -17.75
N GLN A 93 6.10 20.41 -16.80
CA GLN A 93 4.64 20.37 -16.87
C GLN A 93 4.02 21.78 -16.92
N SER A 94 4.51 22.70 -16.10
CA SER A 94 3.95 24.07 -16.04
C SER A 94 4.12 24.84 -17.35
N VAL A 95 5.20 24.57 -18.07
CA VAL A 95 5.52 25.24 -19.35
C VAL A 95 4.90 24.53 -20.55
N THR A 96 4.94 23.20 -20.58
CA THR A 96 4.52 22.42 -21.76
C THR A 96 3.10 21.87 -21.67
N GLY A 97 2.51 21.83 -20.47
CA GLY A 97 1.26 21.14 -20.19
C GLY A 97 1.37 19.61 -20.14
N LYS A 98 2.53 19.05 -20.47
CA LYS A 98 2.75 17.60 -20.53
C LYS A 98 3.12 17.04 -19.16
N ARG A 99 2.54 15.91 -18.82
CA ARG A 99 2.88 15.13 -17.61
C ARG A 99 3.83 14.00 -17.98
N THR A 100 4.79 13.75 -17.11
CA THR A 100 5.71 12.62 -17.17
C THR A 100 5.83 11.99 -15.80
N TRP A 101 6.51 10.85 -15.67
CA TRP A 101 6.77 10.25 -14.36
C TRP A 101 7.54 11.22 -13.44
N MET A 102 8.40 12.08 -13.97
CA MET A 102 9.12 13.09 -13.19
C MET A 102 8.21 14.16 -12.58
N THR A 103 7.04 14.40 -13.18
CA THR A 103 6.06 15.38 -12.70
C THR A 103 5.44 15.01 -11.37
N THR A 104 5.27 13.71 -11.12
CA THR A 104 4.64 13.21 -9.90
C THR A 104 5.60 13.16 -8.71
N GLY A 105 6.91 13.35 -8.95
CA GLY A 105 7.96 13.21 -7.93
C GLY A 105 8.07 11.80 -7.34
N ALA A 106 7.28 10.86 -7.85
CA ALA A 106 7.25 9.48 -7.39
C ALA A 106 8.00 8.60 -8.37
N VAL A 107 9.18 8.18 -7.99
CA VAL A 107 9.90 7.12 -8.71
C VAL A 107 9.11 5.83 -8.50
N SER A 108 8.46 5.35 -9.53
CA SER A 108 7.79 4.05 -9.53
C SER A 108 8.72 2.98 -10.10
N PRO A 109 8.66 1.75 -9.60
CA PRO A 109 9.30 0.62 -10.24
C PRO A 109 8.83 0.51 -11.69
N MET A 110 9.72 0.19 -12.61
CA MET A 110 9.40 0.01 -14.03
C MET A 110 9.56 -1.45 -14.44
N VAL A 111 8.84 -1.86 -15.47
CA VAL A 111 8.98 -3.19 -16.06
C VAL A 111 10.21 -3.15 -16.99
N ASP A 112 11.33 -3.62 -16.48
CA ASP A 112 12.65 -3.55 -17.13
C ASP A 112 13.08 -4.88 -17.77
N GLY A 113 12.29 -5.94 -17.60
CA GLY A 113 12.61 -7.28 -18.10
C GLY A 113 13.70 -8.01 -17.30
N TYR A 114 14.27 -7.39 -16.26
CA TYR A 114 15.30 -7.98 -15.42
C TYR A 114 14.86 -8.09 -13.94
N VAL A 115 14.56 -6.97 -13.29
CA VAL A 115 14.02 -6.96 -11.91
C VAL A 115 12.53 -7.26 -11.93
N LEU A 116 11.80 -6.65 -12.87
CA LEU A 116 10.38 -6.89 -13.10
C LEU A 116 10.16 -7.31 -14.55
N HIS A 117 9.65 -8.53 -14.74
CA HIS A 117 9.25 -9.01 -16.07
C HIS A 117 7.86 -8.50 -16.47
N GLU A 118 7.02 -8.17 -15.49
CA GLU A 118 5.64 -7.73 -15.65
C GLU A 118 5.21 -6.89 -14.44
N SER A 119 4.10 -6.17 -14.55
CA SER A 119 3.54 -5.43 -13.43
C SER A 119 3.06 -6.39 -12.32
N PHE A 120 2.81 -5.86 -11.11
CA PHE A 120 2.24 -6.67 -10.03
C PHE A 120 0.88 -7.24 -10.42
N ASP A 121 0.05 -6.47 -11.10
CA ASP A 121 -1.30 -6.88 -11.48
C ASP A 121 -1.25 -7.97 -12.56
N ASP A 122 -0.38 -7.82 -13.57
CA ASP A 122 -0.16 -8.85 -14.59
C ASP A 122 0.43 -10.12 -13.97
N ALA A 123 1.40 -9.98 -13.07
CA ALA A 123 1.99 -11.11 -12.35
C ALA A 123 0.94 -11.86 -11.50
N ALA A 124 -0.01 -11.14 -10.90
CA ALA A 124 -1.12 -11.75 -10.20
C ALA A 124 -2.03 -12.54 -11.15
N LEU A 125 -2.45 -11.92 -12.26
CA LEU A 125 -3.33 -12.55 -13.25
C LEU A 125 -2.68 -13.75 -13.94
N ASN A 126 -1.36 -13.71 -14.16
CA ASN A 126 -0.58 -14.78 -14.75
C ASN A 126 -0.13 -15.86 -13.74
N ASN A 127 -0.53 -15.73 -12.47
CA ASN A 127 -0.09 -16.58 -11.37
C ASN A 127 1.44 -16.63 -11.19
N ASN A 128 2.09 -15.48 -11.41
CA ASN A 128 3.54 -15.28 -11.31
C ASN A 128 3.97 -14.51 -10.06
N LEU A 129 3.08 -14.29 -9.08
CA LEU A 129 3.49 -13.75 -7.78
C LEU A 129 4.22 -14.79 -6.95
N ALA A 130 4.99 -14.34 -5.96
CA ALA A 130 5.59 -15.25 -4.97
C ALA A 130 4.49 -16.06 -4.26
N ASN A 131 4.64 -17.37 -4.24
CA ASN A 131 3.72 -18.30 -3.57
C ASN A 131 4.02 -18.30 -2.07
N VAL A 132 3.43 -17.35 -1.37
CA VAL A 132 3.55 -17.15 0.08
C VAL A 132 2.20 -16.64 0.64
N PRO A 133 1.92 -16.81 1.94
CA PRO A 133 0.78 -16.15 2.57
C PRO A 133 0.88 -14.63 2.48
N TYR A 134 -0.26 -13.98 2.23
CA TYR A 134 -0.40 -12.52 2.16
C TYR A 134 -1.33 -12.00 3.25
N MET A 135 -0.97 -10.85 3.84
CA MET A 135 -1.86 -10.01 4.62
C MET A 135 -1.94 -8.66 3.90
N ILE A 136 -3.15 -8.17 3.66
CA ILE A 136 -3.35 -6.92 2.91
C ILE A 136 -4.49 -6.12 3.50
N GLY A 137 -4.34 -4.81 3.62
CA GLY A 137 -5.40 -3.98 4.15
C GLY A 137 -5.16 -2.49 4.01
N PHE A 138 -6.07 -1.72 4.61
CA PHE A 138 -6.10 -0.28 4.50
C PHE A 138 -6.80 0.36 5.71
N THR A 139 -6.74 1.69 5.81
CA THR A 139 -7.44 2.46 6.85
C THR A 139 -8.78 2.99 6.33
N LEU A 140 -9.78 3.15 7.20
CA LEU A 140 -11.14 3.56 6.82
C LEU A 140 -11.16 4.89 6.02
N ASN A 141 -10.39 5.88 6.47
CA ASN A 141 -10.28 7.19 5.83
C ASN A 141 -8.97 7.30 5.02
N ASP A 142 -8.63 6.27 4.27
CA ASP A 142 -7.45 6.22 3.41
C ASP A 142 -7.60 7.12 2.17
N MET A 143 -6.60 7.16 1.31
CA MET A 143 -6.57 7.95 0.07
C MET A 143 -7.53 7.41 -1.02
N GLY A 144 -8.61 6.75 -0.64
CA GLY A 144 -9.67 6.19 -1.49
C GLY A 144 -10.14 4.83 -1.00
N ASN A 145 -11.21 4.33 -1.62
CA ASN A 145 -11.75 3.00 -1.28
C ASN A 145 -10.88 1.90 -1.90
N MET A 146 -10.05 1.27 -1.09
CA MET A 146 -9.16 0.18 -1.54
C MET A 146 -9.80 -1.21 -1.45
N ALA A 147 -10.97 -1.33 -0.82
CA ALA A 147 -11.60 -2.62 -0.55
C ALA A 147 -11.85 -3.47 -1.81
N PRO A 148 -12.36 -2.94 -2.94
CA PRO A 148 -12.60 -3.76 -4.13
C PRO A 148 -11.31 -4.39 -4.67
N GLY A 149 -10.24 -3.61 -4.84
CA GLY A 149 -8.97 -4.13 -5.35
C GLY A 149 -8.30 -5.11 -4.39
N ILE A 150 -8.50 -4.95 -3.08
CA ILE A 150 -8.01 -5.92 -2.07
C ILE A 150 -8.82 -7.21 -2.17
N ALA A 151 -10.14 -7.14 -2.32
CA ALA A 151 -10.99 -8.30 -2.53
C ALA A 151 -10.57 -9.08 -3.79
N ASP A 152 -10.40 -8.38 -4.92
CA ASP A 152 -9.96 -8.99 -6.19
C ASP A 152 -8.59 -9.66 -6.03
N PHE A 153 -7.66 -9.02 -5.32
CA PHE A 153 -6.36 -9.63 -5.01
C PHE A 153 -6.50 -10.91 -4.19
N CYS A 154 -7.30 -10.89 -3.11
CA CYS A 154 -7.48 -12.06 -2.26
C CYS A 154 -8.13 -13.23 -3.03
N LEU A 155 -9.14 -12.97 -3.85
CA LEU A 155 -9.77 -13.98 -4.71
C LEU A 155 -8.79 -14.54 -5.75
N ASN A 156 -7.93 -13.69 -6.31
CA ASN A 156 -6.88 -14.14 -7.19
C ASN A 156 -5.89 -15.08 -6.47
N ARG A 157 -5.53 -14.78 -5.20
CA ARG A 157 -4.67 -15.68 -4.41
C ARG A 157 -5.37 -16.98 -4.04
N GLU A 158 -6.66 -16.96 -3.73
CA GLU A 158 -7.46 -18.16 -3.52
C GLU A 158 -7.40 -19.09 -4.74
N GLN A 159 -7.59 -18.54 -5.96
CA GLN A 159 -7.48 -19.29 -7.21
C GLN A 159 -6.09 -19.89 -7.44
N ALA A 160 -5.05 -19.19 -6.98
CA ALA A 160 -3.67 -19.69 -7.03
C ALA A 160 -3.34 -20.75 -5.96
N GLY A 161 -4.26 -21.00 -5.01
CA GLY A 161 -4.04 -21.92 -3.89
C GLY A 161 -3.33 -21.29 -2.68
N ASP A 162 -3.13 -19.97 -2.69
CA ASP A 162 -2.50 -19.20 -1.63
C ASP A 162 -3.53 -18.69 -0.62
N LYS A 163 -3.06 -18.34 0.59
CA LYS A 163 -3.89 -17.68 1.62
C LYS A 163 -3.65 -16.18 1.61
N ALA A 164 -4.74 -15.40 1.57
CA ALA A 164 -4.69 -13.95 1.75
C ALA A 164 -5.67 -13.52 2.85
N TYR A 165 -5.19 -12.70 3.78
CA TYR A 165 -5.95 -12.17 4.91
C TYR A 165 -6.19 -10.69 4.69
N ALA A 166 -7.46 -10.29 4.61
CA ALA A 166 -7.85 -8.89 4.39
C ALA A 166 -8.18 -8.18 5.70
N TYR A 167 -7.75 -6.91 5.86
CA TYR A 167 -8.11 -6.11 7.02
C TYR A 167 -8.49 -4.67 6.66
N GLN A 168 -9.26 -4.05 7.56
CA GLN A 168 -9.52 -2.62 7.59
C GLN A 168 -9.27 -2.08 9.01
N PHE A 169 -8.43 -1.06 9.12
CA PHE A 169 -8.29 -0.30 10.36
C PHE A 169 -9.32 0.83 10.39
N ALA A 170 -10.22 0.82 11.36
CA ALA A 170 -11.37 1.72 11.42
C ALA A 170 -11.47 2.51 12.74
N ARG A 171 -10.42 2.52 13.57
CA ARG A 171 -10.36 3.34 14.79
C ARG A 171 -10.04 4.79 14.45
N PRO A 172 -10.97 5.76 14.60
CA PRO A 172 -10.66 7.18 14.52
C PRO A 172 -9.67 7.57 15.62
N LEU A 173 -8.53 8.17 15.26
CA LEU A 173 -7.53 8.53 16.25
C LEU A 173 -8.03 9.65 17.17
N PRO A 174 -7.76 9.60 18.49
CA PRO A 174 -8.18 10.61 19.45
C PRO A 174 -7.51 11.96 19.15
N THR A 175 -8.27 13.07 19.30
CA THR A 175 -7.84 14.42 18.90
C THR A 175 -7.78 15.43 20.03
N ASP A 176 -8.29 15.08 21.22
CA ASP A 176 -8.42 15.99 22.37
C ASP A 176 -9.15 17.29 22.02
N GLY A 177 -10.20 17.18 21.17
CA GLY A 177 -10.98 18.33 20.71
C GLY A 177 -10.25 19.29 19.76
N ARG A 178 -9.01 19.01 19.38
CA ARG A 178 -8.24 19.88 18.45
C ARG A 178 -8.83 19.85 17.05
N GLU A 179 -8.95 21.03 16.43
CA GLU A 179 -9.58 21.20 15.12
C GLU A 179 -8.60 21.02 13.94
N ASN A 180 -7.38 21.54 14.08
CA ASN A 180 -6.37 21.60 13.01
C ASN A 180 -5.44 20.38 13.02
N VAL A 181 -6.03 19.16 13.10
CA VAL A 181 -5.28 17.89 13.10
C VAL A 181 -5.98 16.88 12.23
N LEU A 182 -5.22 15.90 11.74
CA LEU A 182 -5.79 14.78 11.01
C LEU A 182 -6.75 14.00 11.92
N LYS A 183 -7.98 13.80 11.44
CA LYS A 183 -9.07 13.10 12.13
C LYS A 183 -9.37 11.78 11.44
N GLY A 184 -10.09 10.91 12.13
CA GLY A 184 -10.49 9.60 11.61
C GLY A 184 -9.36 8.58 11.62
N ALA A 185 -9.59 7.48 10.93
CA ALA A 185 -8.62 6.43 10.64
C ALA A 185 -7.91 6.76 9.32
N PHE A 186 -7.09 7.82 9.31
CA PHE A 186 -6.43 8.35 8.12
C PHE A 186 -5.27 7.47 7.65
N HIS A 187 -4.82 7.70 6.43
CA HIS A 187 -3.67 6.98 5.84
C HIS A 187 -2.47 6.92 6.78
N SER A 188 -1.94 5.73 7.04
CA SER A 188 -0.83 5.42 7.97
C SER A 188 -1.18 5.46 9.48
N SER A 189 -2.45 5.70 9.85
CA SER A 189 -2.83 5.78 11.28
C SER A 189 -2.75 4.43 12.00
N ASP A 190 -2.82 3.32 11.30
CA ASP A 190 -2.64 1.96 11.81
C ASP A 190 -1.21 1.67 12.30
N LEU A 191 -0.22 2.42 11.82
CA LEU A 191 1.18 2.24 12.24
C LEU A 191 1.40 2.49 13.74
N TRP A 192 0.65 3.42 14.34
CA TRP A 192 0.74 3.67 15.79
C TRP A 192 0.43 2.40 16.59
N TYR A 193 -0.54 1.61 16.12
CA TYR A 193 -1.02 0.39 16.77
C TYR A 193 -0.10 -0.79 16.48
N VAL A 194 0.25 -1.02 15.22
CA VAL A 194 1.11 -2.14 14.81
C VAL A 194 2.49 -2.07 15.45
N PHE A 195 3.03 -0.87 15.68
CA PHE A 195 4.35 -0.68 16.29
C PHE A 195 4.30 -0.24 17.76
N LYS A 196 3.10 -0.13 18.34
CA LYS A 196 2.92 0.33 19.74
C LYS A 196 3.68 1.62 20.04
N SER A 197 3.70 2.54 19.08
CA SER A 197 4.56 3.73 19.11
C SER A 197 3.87 4.99 19.68
N PHE A 198 2.80 4.82 20.45
CA PHE A 198 1.95 5.86 21.04
C PHE A 198 2.72 6.93 21.80
N LYS A 199 3.80 6.56 22.49
CA LYS A 199 4.66 7.47 23.25
C LYS A 199 5.32 8.55 22.40
N ASN A 200 5.39 8.34 21.08
CA ASN A 200 5.97 9.29 20.14
C ASN A 200 4.93 10.31 19.61
N SER A 201 3.69 10.27 20.13
CA SER A 201 2.59 11.12 19.68
C SER A 201 2.01 11.93 20.85
N TRP A 202 1.51 13.12 20.55
CA TRP A 202 0.79 13.99 21.48
C TRP A 202 -0.65 13.54 21.76
N ARG A 203 -1.18 12.56 21.03
CA ARG A 203 -2.59 12.16 21.10
C ARG A 203 -2.93 11.57 22.46
N PRO A 204 -4.13 11.85 22.99
CA PRO A 204 -4.60 11.36 24.29
C PRO A 204 -5.11 9.90 24.14
N TRP A 205 -4.18 8.98 23.99
CA TRP A 205 -4.48 7.56 23.83
C TRP A 205 -5.23 6.99 25.02
N THR A 206 -6.29 6.24 24.76
CA THR A 206 -7.14 5.61 25.75
C THR A 206 -6.63 4.20 26.11
N GLU A 207 -7.22 3.57 27.14
CA GLU A 207 -6.93 2.18 27.48
C GLU A 207 -7.30 1.25 26.32
N GLY A 208 -8.48 1.48 25.68
CA GLY A 208 -8.89 0.74 24.50
C GLY A 208 -7.91 0.84 23.34
N ASP A 209 -7.25 2.00 23.13
CA ASP A 209 -6.21 2.12 22.12
C ASP A 209 -5.01 1.20 22.39
N TRP A 210 -4.60 1.09 23.67
CA TRP A 210 -3.52 0.17 24.07
C TRP A 210 -3.91 -1.29 23.87
N ASP A 211 -5.14 -1.66 24.22
CA ASP A 211 -5.65 -3.02 24.05
C ASP A 211 -5.79 -3.38 22.56
N LEU A 212 -6.30 -2.47 21.74
CA LEU A 212 -6.37 -2.65 20.29
C LEU A 212 -4.96 -2.82 19.67
N SER A 213 -3.99 -2.06 20.17
CA SER A 213 -2.60 -2.21 19.74
C SER A 213 -2.03 -3.59 20.07
N GLU A 214 -2.33 -4.16 21.26
CA GLU A 214 -1.91 -5.53 21.59
C GLU A 214 -2.53 -6.56 20.65
N VAL A 215 -3.80 -6.42 20.31
CA VAL A 215 -4.49 -7.31 19.37
C VAL A 215 -3.84 -7.23 17.97
N MET A 216 -3.61 -6.01 17.46
CA MET A 216 -3.00 -5.82 16.14
C MET A 216 -1.54 -6.31 16.12
N LEU A 217 -0.72 -5.90 17.09
CA LEU A 217 0.68 -6.33 17.18
C LEU A 217 0.80 -7.85 17.24
N THR A 218 -0.08 -8.50 18.02
CA THR A 218 -0.15 -9.96 18.12
C THR A 218 -0.47 -10.58 16.76
N ALA A 219 -1.47 -10.06 16.04
CA ALA A 219 -1.85 -10.58 14.74
C ALA A 219 -0.72 -10.42 13.70
N TRP A 220 -0.05 -9.27 13.63
CA TRP A 220 1.09 -9.04 12.72
C TRP A 220 2.28 -9.95 13.04
N THR A 221 2.60 -10.11 14.32
CA THR A 221 3.72 -10.98 14.75
C THR A 221 3.41 -12.46 14.53
N ASN A 222 2.17 -12.89 14.77
CA ASN A 222 1.72 -14.25 14.45
C ASN A 222 1.81 -14.51 12.94
N PHE A 223 1.30 -13.59 12.12
CA PHE A 223 1.39 -13.72 10.68
C PHE A 223 2.86 -13.79 10.21
N ALA A 224 3.72 -12.93 10.73
CA ALA A 224 5.15 -12.96 10.41
C ALA A 224 5.82 -14.30 10.79
N ARG A 225 5.41 -14.92 11.87
CA ARG A 225 5.94 -16.22 12.33
C ARG A 225 5.33 -17.41 11.60
N PHE A 226 4.01 -17.44 11.49
CA PHE A 226 3.27 -18.65 11.13
C PHE A 226 2.57 -18.54 9.75
N GLY A 227 2.46 -17.35 9.15
CA GLY A 227 1.66 -17.12 7.95
C GLY A 227 0.15 -17.10 8.23
N ASP A 228 -0.22 -17.05 9.52
CA ASP A 228 -1.59 -16.98 10.01
C ASP A 228 -1.65 -15.94 11.14
N PRO A 229 -2.52 -14.91 11.05
CA PRO A 229 -2.63 -13.87 12.07
C PRO A 229 -3.17 -14.38 13.40
N ASN A 230 -3.82 -15.55 13.42
CA ASN A 230 -4.33 -16.19 14.63
C ASN A 230 -3.24 -16.99 15.37
N GLY A 231 -2.08 -17.20 14.76
CA GLY A 231 -1.02 -18.05 15.33
C GLY A 231 -1.36 -19.54 15.28
N GLN A 232 -0.76 -20.34 16.17
CA GLN A 232 -0.92 -21.80 16.18
C GLN A 232 -2.23 -22.28 16.83
N GLN A 233 -2.86 -21.43 17.64
CA GLN A 233 -4.06 -21.82 18.41
C GLN A 233 -5.35 -21.60 17.62
N GLY A 234 -5.26 -21.03 16.42
CA GLY A 234 -6.42 -20.62 15.64
C GLY A 234 -7.10 -19.36 16.19
N GLY A 235 -8.10 -18.86 15.50
CA GLY A 235 -8.84 -17.67 15.89
C GLY A 235 -9.90 -17.26 14.86
N GLN A 236 -10.41 -16.04 14.99
CA GLN A 236 -11.55 -15.57 14.19
C GLN A 236 -11.17 -15.05 12.82
N TRP A 237 -9.92 -14.67 12.59
CA TRP A 237 -9.49 -14.07 11.32
C TRP A 237 -9.26 -15.14 10.27
N ALA A 238 -10.31 -15.49 9.54
CA ALA A 238 -10.22 -16.40 8.41
C ALA A 238 -9.61 -15.72 7.17
N PRO A 239 -8.96 -16.48 6.26
CA PRO A 239 -8.59 -15.96 4.96
C PRO A 239 -9.81 -15.42 4.21
N TYR A 240 -9.60 -14.38 3.40
CA TYR A 240 -10.62 -13.88 2.50
C TYR A 240 -10.77 -14.85 1.32
N THR A 241 -11.98 -15.36 1.11
CA THR A 241 -12.32 -16.30 0.05
C THR A 241 -13.64 -15.95 -0.59
N SER A 242 -13.97 -16.60 -1.71
CA SER A 242 -15.26 -16.50 -2.35
C SER A 242 -16.44 -16.98 -1.44
N GLU A 243 -16.18 -17.94 -0.55
CA GLU A 243 -17.13 -18.43 0.44
C GLU A 243 -17.20 -17.57 1.72
N ASN A 244 -16.08 -16.87 2.04
CA ASN A 244 -15.97 -15.97 3.20
C ASN A 244 -15.38 -14.62 2.79
N PRO A 245 -16.14 -13.76 2.08
CA PRO A 245 -15.65 -12.48 1.56
C PRO A 245 -15.66 -11.39 2.64
N ARG A 246 -14.90 -11.58 3.72
CA ARG A 246 -14.89 -10.71 4.90
C ARG A 246 -13.51 -10.20 5.23
N PHE A 247 -13.47 -8.96 5.73
CA PHE A 247 -12.29 -8.29 6.28
C PHE A 247 -12.28 -8.41 7.80
N MET A 248 -11.12 -8.48 8.40
CA MET A 248 -10.97 -8.19 9.82
C MET A 248 -11.03 -6.68 10.03
N ILE A 249 -12.03 -6.21 10.77
CA ILE A 249 -12.23 -4.78 11.06
C ILE A 249 -11.65 -4.50 12.45
N PHE A 250 -10.64 -3.65 12.51
CA PHE A 250 -10.00 -3.22 13.77
C PHE A 250 -10.59 -1.88 14.22
N ARG A 251 -11.34 -1.89 15.31
CA ARG A 251 -11.99 -0.70 15.89
C ARG A 251 -12.21 -0.84 17.40
N LEU A 252 -12.64 0.24 18.04
CA LEU A 252 -13.22 0.24 19.37
C LEU A 252 -14.73 0.41 19.28
N ASP A 253 -15.48 -0.03 20.28
CA ASP A 253 -16.89 0.29 20.46
C ASP A 253 -17.09 1.63 21.21
N ASP A 254 -18.34 2.00 21.46
CA ASP A 254 -18.68 3.26 22.14
C ASP A 254 -18.26 3.28 23.63
N ASN A 255 -17.88 2.15 24.20
CA ASN A 255 -17.38 2.01 25.57
C ASN A 255 -15.84 1.93 25.64
N ASP A 256 -15.16 2.29 24.56
CA ASP A 256 -13.70 2.23 24.41
C ASP A 256 -13.13 0.80 24.52
N ALA A 257 -13.94 -0.24 24.30
CA ALA A 257 -13.52 -1.62 24.28
C ALA A 257 -13.18 -2.10 22.86
N VAL A 258 -12.21 -3.02 22.74
CA VAL A 258 -11.83 -3.61 21.45
C VAL A 258 -13.02 -4.34 20.84
N ASN A 259 -13.39 -3.93 19.65
CA ASN A 259 -14.44 -4.54 18.83
C ASN A 259 -13.88 -4.94 17.46
N SER A 260 -13.01 -5.97 17.45
CA SER A 260 -12.42 -6.50 16.23
C SER A 260 -13.22 -7.70 15.76
N GLU A 261 -13.77 -7.62 14.55
CA GLU A 261 -14.66 -8.64 14.00
C GLU A 261 -14.50 -8.84 12.50
N MET A 262 -14.87 -10.02 12.02
CA MET A 262 -14.96 -10.29 10.58
C MET A 262 -16.24 -9.69 10.00
N GLY A 263 -16.11 -8.83 9.01
CA GLY A 263 -17.27 -8.13 8.42
C GLY A 263 -17.00 -7.61 7.02
N GLU A 264 -18.01 -6.94 6.46
CA GLU A 264 -17.83 -6.13 5.26
C GLU A 264 -17.05 -4.86 5.62
N PRO A 265 -16.18 -4.36 4.72
CA PRO A 265 -15.44 -3.14 4.98
C PRO A 265 -16.40 -1.95 5.14
N LEU A 266 -16.15 -1.16 6.19
CA LEU A 266 -16.94 0.04 6.47
C LEU A 266 -16.69 1.09 5.39
N ARG A 267 -17.68 1.95 5.17
CA ARG A 267 -17.57 3.11 4.29
C ARG A 267 -17.23 4.35 5.11
N PRO A 268 -16.39 5.27 4.60
CA PRO A 268 -16.04 6.52 5.27
C PRO A 268 -17.24 7.42 5.55
#